data_5dc9496df4f214486deeb73aff53bcae
#
_entry.id   5dc9496df4f214486deeb73aff53bcae
#
_cell.length_a   1.000
_cell.length_b   1.000
_cell.length_c   1.000
_cell.angle_alpha   90.00
_cell.angle_beta   90.00
_cell.angle_gamma   90.00
#
_symmetry.space_group_name_H-M   'P 1'
#
loop_
_entity.id
_entity.type
_entity.pdbx_description
1 polymer ?
#
loop_
_entity_poly.entity_id
_entity_poly.type
_entity_poly.pdbx_seq_one_letter_code
_entity_poly.pdbx_strand_id
1 'polypeptide(L)'
;MPTEIVNQPFDISSFYSQVKMDYDQQKGIIHGLAKDSIQNCAGHRISDKAEGWGAEIELIKNENNTILTFTDWGTTGLIGHVPKNEDHATELRDSSPEEKLARIEMILHSGNNVSGAAGSKGRGLTVFQHNSSINKVMFESLRAEGSLGYDDASYVANARFVDNTRMRQYITTTDDEAKKFIFEHAGLKPISKVGTRITIFKPNEDLIESIKNGEFSTFISSTWFEYLGLYGDHMDGIFITVNGDRKKVELEPHWEKYFDKKYASDKYFVEENINIKFNYTNFEDERFTNVKSRISK
;
A
#
# COMPACT_ATOMS: atom_id res chain seq x y z
N MET A 1 -24.82 4.87 -6.01
CA MET A 1 -25.37 3.56 -5.57
C MET A 1 -25.69 3.64 -4.10
N PRO A 2 -26.71 2.92 -3.57
CA PRO A 2 -26.90 2.86 -2.14
C PRO A 2 -25.64 2.25 -1.53
N THR A 3 -25.21 2.81 -0.39
CA THR A 3 -24.09 2.31 0.39
C THR A 3 -24.41 0.89 0.85
N GLU A 4 -23.70 -0.10 0.30
CA GLU A 4 -23.91 -1.50 0.69
C GLU A 4 -23.05 -1.81 1.92
N ILE A 5 -23.69 -2.38 2.94
CA ILE A 5 -23.00 -2.83 4.16
C ILE A 5 -22.96 -4.35 4.12
N VAL A 6 -21.76 -4.90 3.94
CA VAL A 6 -21.52 -6.34 4.01
C VAL A 6 -21.03 -6.71 5.39
N ASN A 7 -21.65 -7.71 6.02
CA ASN A 7 -21.28 -8.20 7.34
C ASN A 7 -20.69 -9.61 7.23
N GLN A 8 -19.52 -9.82 7.82
CA GLN A 8 -18.86 -11.12 7.85
C GLN A 8 -18.35 -11.45 9.26
N PRO A 9 -18.49 -12.72 9.73
CA PRO A 9 -17.88 -13.15 10.99
C PRO A 9 -16.38 -12.88 10.99
N PHE A 10 -15.86 -12.39 12.12
CA PHE A 10 -14.46 -12.02 12.23
C PHE A 10 -13.84 -12.54 13.53
N ASP A 11 -12.86 -13.43 13.38
CA ASP A 11 -12.02 -13.88 14.50
C ASP A 11 -10.79 -12.98 14.63
N ILE A 12 -10.87 -12.05 15.57
CA ILE A 12 -9.80 -11.11 15.87
C ILE A 12 -8.49 -11.84 16.24
N SER A 13 -8.58 -12.91 17.03
CA SER A 13 -7.38 -13.62 17.51
C SER A 13 -6.63 -14.31 16.38
N SER A 14 -7.36 -15.00 15.51
CA SER A 14 -6.77 -15.59 14.30
C SER A 14 -6.20 -14.53 13.36
N PHE A 15 -6.88 -13.38 13.21
CA PHE A 15 -6.38 -12.28 12.39
C PHE A 15 -5.05 -11.73 12.92
N TYR A 16 -4.94 -11.40 14.21
CA TYR A 16 -3.68 -10.90 14.78
C TYR A 16 -2.56 -11.93 14.69
N SER A 17 -2.85 -13.20 14.98
CA SER A 17 -1.87 -14.27 14.86
C SER A 17 -1.34 -14.41 13.44
N GLN A 18 -2.23 -14.34 12.45
CA GLN A 18 -1.86 -14.44 11.05
C GLN A 18 -1.00 -13.26 10.58
N VAL A 19 -1.39 -12.03 10.93
CA VAL A 19 -0.61 -10.83 10.58
C VAL A 19 0.77 -10.91 11.24
N LYS A 20 0.84 -11.30 12.51
CA LYS A 20 2.11 -11.48 13.20
C LYS A 20 3.00 -12.49 12.49
N MET A 21 2.48 -13.66 12.13
CA MET A 21 3.25 -14.68 11.39
C MET A 21 3.74 -14.16 10.02
N ASP A 22 2.93 -13.37 9.32
CA ASP A 22 3.30 -12.83 8.00
C ASP A 22 4.44 -11.80 8.10
N TYR A 23 4.57 -11.09 9.22
CA TYR A 23 5.53 -9.97 9.38
C TYR A 23 6.65 -10.23 10.39
N ASP A 24 6.60 -11.28 11.23
CA ASP A 24 7.69 -11.61 12.17
C ASP A 24 9.04 -11.81 11.46
N GLN A 25 9.02 -12.37 10.25
CA GLN A 25 10.21 -12.56 9.41
C GLN A 25 10.72 -11.26 8.76
N GLN A 26 9.95 -10.17 8.83
CA GLN A 26 10.23 -8.88 8.18
C GLN A 26 10.67 -7.79 9.18
N LYS A 27 11.32 -8.15 10.28
CA LYS A 27 11.68 -7.20 11.36
C LYS A 27 10.47 -6.55 12.06
N GLY A 28 9.32 -7.20 12.02
CA GLY A 28 8.11 -6.78 12.74
C GLY A 28 7.07 -6.03 11.89
N ILE A 29 5.92 -5.82 12.49
CA ILE A 29 4.71 -5.34 11.83
C ILE A 29 4.85 -3.88 11.36
N ILE A 30 5.52 -3.01 12.13
CA ILE A 30 5.70 -1.60 11.79
C ILE A 30 6.64 -1.46 10.56
N HIS A 31 7.71 -2.25 10.52
CA HIS A 31 8.59 -2.31 9.36
C HIS A 31 7.83 -2.86 8.13
N GLY A 32 7.01 -3.89 8.32
CA GLY A 32 6.13 -4.42 7.27
C GLY A 32 5.15 -3.36 6.74
N LEU A 33 4.56 -2.54 7.62
CA LEU A 33 3.71 -1.43 7.22
C LEU A 33 4.48 -0.38 6.40
N ALA A 34 5.68 0.00 6.83
CA ALA A 34 6.53 0.95 6.10
C ALA A 34 6.89 0.43 4.70
N LYS A 35 7.13 -0.87 4.57
CA LYS A 35 7.37 -1.51 3.28
C LYS A 35 6.10 -1.51 2.41
N ASP A 36 4.99 -2.05 2.92
CA ASP A 36 3.79 -2.32 2.13
C ASP A 36 3.05 -1.04 1.74
N SER A 37 3.14 0.02 2.56
CA SER A 37 2.56 1.33 2.23
C SER A 37 3.15 1.91 0.95
N ILE A 38 4.46 1.89 0.81
CA ILE A 38 5.15 2.41 -0.37
C ILE A 38 5.05 1.43 -1.55
N GLN A 39 5.10 0.12 -1.29
CA GLN A 39 4.96 -0.90 -2.33
C GLN A 39 3.64 -0.78 -3.10
N ASN A 40 2.55 -0.56 -2.38
CA ASN A 40 1.24 -0.40 -2.99
C ASN A 40 1.16 0.86 -3.87
N CYS A 41 1.78 1.95 -3.43
CA CYS A 41 1.86 3.20 -4.20
C CYS A 41 2.76 3.03 -5.44
N ALA A 42 3.98 2.56 -5.25
CA ALA A 42 4.98 2.46 -6.30
C ALA A 42 4.57 1.48 -7.42
N GLY A 43 3.83 0.42 -7.09
CA GLY A 43 3.36 -0.59 -8.04
C GLY A 43 2.30 -0.09 -9.03
N HIS A 44 1.69 1.08 -8.78
CA HIS A 44 0.60 1.66 -9.58
C HIS A 44 0.92 3.04 -10.14
N ARG A 45 2.19 3.46 -10.12
CA ARG A 45 2.61 4.72 -10.71
C ARG A 45 2.33 4.75 -12.22
N ILE A 46 1.95 5.92 -12.73
CA ILE A 46 1.64 6.11 -14.15
C ILE A 46 2.93 6.15 -14.98
N SER A 47 3.97 6.79 -14.46
CA SER A 47 5.27 6.90 -15.15
C SER A 47 6.24 5.82 -14.69
N ASP A 48 6.84 5.09 -15.63
CA ASP A 48 7.91 4.12 -15.35
C ASP A 48 9.12 4.76 -14.68
N LYS A 49 9.36 6.05 -14.96
CA LYS A 49 10.44 6.86 -14.37
C LYS A 49 10.05 7.53 -13.06
N ALA A 50 8.87 7.22 -12.53
CA ALA A 50 8.30 7.81 -11.32
C ALA A 50 8.09 9.35 -11.38
N GLU A 51 8.02 9.94 -12.57
CA GLU A 51 7.78 11.38 -12.74
C GLU A 51 6.41 11.76 -12.17
N GLY A 52 6.39 12.78 -11.29
CA GLY A 52 5.19 13.25 -10.63
C GLY A 52 4.55 12.27 -9.63
N TRP A 53 5.21 11.14 -9.37
CA TRP A 53 4.80 10.21 -8.32
C TRP A 53 5.31 10.67 -6.95
N GLY A 54 4.48 10.52 -5.96
CA GLY A 54 4.86 10.79 -4.58
C GLY A 54 3.93 10.10 -3.60
N ALA A 55 4.36 10.08 -2.35
CA ALA A 55 3.58 9.55 -1.23
C ALA A 55 3.76 10.40 0.03
N GLU A 56 2.72 10.49 0.83
CA GLU A 56 2.74 11.19 2.12
C GLU A 56 2.11 10.35 3.21
N ILE A 57 2.81 10.22 4.32
CA ILE A 57 2.35 9.62 5.55
C ILE A 57 2.09 10.75 6.54
N GLU A 58 0.83 10.98 6.91
CA GLU A 58 0.47 12.10 7.77
C GLU A 58 -0.21 11.64 9.05
N LEU A 59 0.36 12.00 10.19
CA LEU A 59 -0.23 11.81 11.51
C LEU A 59 -1.02 13.07 11.90
N ILE A 60 -2.35 12.92 11.92
CA ILE A 60 -3.29 14.00 12.24
C ILE A 60 -3.88 13.75 13.63
N LYS A 61 -3.71 14.72 14.51
CA LYS A 61 -4.30 14.68 15.85
C LYS A 61 -5.34 15.78 15.99
N ASN A 62 -6.60 15.40 16.11
CA ASN A 62 -7.71 16.28 16.44
C ASN A 62 -8.10 16.07 17.91
N GLU A 63 -8.89 16.99 18.49
CA GLU A 63 -9.29 16.96 19.90
C GLU A 63 -9.86 15.61 20.36
N ASN A 64 -10.57 14.89 19.48
CA ASN A 64 -11.25 13.64 19.80
C ASN A 64 -10.73 12.42 19.03
N ASN A 65 -9.77 12.59 18.11
CA ASN A 65 -9.37 11.50 17.25
C ASN A 65 -7.90 11.67 16.79
N THR A 66 -7.21 10.54 16.72
CA THR A 66 -5.92 10.47 16.06
C THR A 66 -6.07 9.55 14.85
N ILE A 67 -5.66 10.03 13.69
CA ILE A 67 -5.66 9.26 12.44
C ILE A 67 -4.28 9.31 11.80
N LEU A 68 -3.94 8.25 11.09
CA LEU A 68 -2.75 8.18 10.28
C LEU A 68 -3.17 7.92 8.83
N THR A 69 -2.74 8.77 7.92
CA THR A 69 -3.04 8.62 6.49
C THR A 69 -1.80 8.26 5.70
N PHE A 70 -1.99 7.44 4.67
CA PHE A 70 -1.00 7.09 3.65
C PHE A 70 -1.61 7.50 2.32
N THR A 71 -1.13 8.58 1.74
CA THR A 71 -1.68 9.17 0.52
C THR A 71 -0.63 9.07 -0.59
N ASP A 72 -1.01 8.55 -1.75
CA ASP A 72 -0.17 8.61 -2.94
C ASP A 72 -0.80 9.51 -4.01
N TRP A 73 0.00 9.90 -4.97
CA TRP A 73 -0.41 10.59 -6.19
C TRP A 73 0.53 10.24 -7.34
N GLY A 74 0.12 10.56 -8.57
CA GLY A 74 0.84 10.14 -9.77
C GLY A 74 0.73 8.64 -10.04
N THR A 75 -0.32 8.01 -9.52
CA THR A 75 -0.68 6.60 -9.71
C THR A 75 -1.99 6.50 -10.48
N THR A 76 -2.38 5.30 -10.90
CA THR A 76 -3.67 5.08 -11.55
C THR A 76 -4.86 5.17 -10.60
N GLY A 77 -4.59 5.22 -9.29
CA GLY A 77 -5.59 4.92 -8.28
C GLY A 77 -5.96 3.44 -8.22
N LEU A 78 -7.03 3.11 -7.51
CA LEU A 78 -7.55 1.75 -7.40
C LEU A 78 -8.42 1.44 -8.63
N ILE A 79 -7.89 0.66 -9.55
CA ILE A 79 -8.54 0.30 -10.80
C ILE A 79 -9.42 -0.96 -10.64
N GLY A 80 -10.35 -1.17 -11.57
CA GLY A 80 -11.27 -2.30 -11.65
C GLY A 80 -12.73 -1.87 -11.54
N HIS A 81 -13.62 -2.74 -11.99
CA HIS A 81 -15.06 -2.48 -11.98
C HIS A 81 -15.62 -2.45 -10.56
N VAL A 82 -16.63 -1.59 -10.35
CA VAL A 82 -17.40 -1.57 -9.11
C VAL A 82 -18.62 -2.47 -9.30
N PRO A 83 -18.82 -3.49 -8.45
CA PRO A 83 -19.96 -4.39 -8.61
C PRO A 83 -21.27 -3.64 -8.40
N LYS A 84 -22.26 -3.95 -9.24
CA LYS A 84 -23.60 -3.34 -9.17
C LYS A 84 -24.52 -4.08 -8.18
N ASN A 85 -24.26 -5.35 -7.98
CA ASN A 85 -24.95 -6.26 -7.07
C ASN A 85 -24.11 -7.53 -6.85
N GLU A 86 -24.59 -8.48 -6.00
CA GLU A 86 -23.86 -9.73 -5.70
C GLU A 86 -23.64 -10.63 -6.93
N ASP A 87 -24.60 -10.70 -7.86
CA ASP A 87 -24.45 -11.50 -9.06
C ASP A 87 -23.34 -10.95 -9.94
N HIS A 88 -23.30 -9.64 -10.18
CA HIS A 88 -22.25 -8.96 -10.91
C HIS A 88 -20.89 -9.09 -10.17
N ALA A 89 -20.88 -9.03 -8.86
CA ALA A 89 -19.65 -9.26 -8.07
C ALA A 89 -19.12 -10.69 -8.27
N THR A 90 -20.01 -11.68 -8.39
CA THR A 90 -19.64 -13.07 -8.66
C THR A 90 -19.09 -13.25 -10.07
N GLU A 91 -19.75 -12.68 -11.07
CA GLU A 91 -19.27 -12.68 -12.46
C GLU A 91 -17.88 -12.05 -12.57
N LEU A 92 -17.67 -10.91 -11.92
CA LEU A 92 -16.35 -10.24 -11.89
C LEU A 92 -15.28 -11.07 -11.17
N ARG A 93 -15.62 -11.88 -10.16
CA ARG A 93 -14.65 -12.77 -9.49
C ARG A 93 -14.15 -13.89 -10.41
N ASP A 94 -15.02 -14.38 -11.27
CA ASP A 94 -14.72 -15.48 -12.19
C ASP A 94 -14.10 -14.98 -13.51
N SER A 95 -14.10 -13.68 -13.75
CA SER A 95 -13.52 -13.04 -14.92
C SER A 95 -11.99 -12.98 -14.90
N SER A 96 -11.40 -12.52 -16.00
CA SER A 96 -9.93 -12.37 -16.10
C SER A 96 -9.36 -11.41 -15.04
N PRO A 97 -8.07 -11.49 -14.70
CA PRO A 97 -7.44 -10.57 -13.74
C PRO A 97 -7.61 -9.09 -14.08
N GLU A 98 -7.77 -8.77 -15.38
CA GLU A 98 -7.92 -7.40 -15.87
C GLU A 98 -9.34 -6.87 -15.67
N GLU A 99 -10.33 -7.74 -15.59
CA GLU A 99 -11.75 -7.38 -15.41
C GLU A 99 -12.20 -7.39 -13.95
N LYS A 100 -11.30 -7.79 -13.04
CA LYS A 100 -11.65 -7.97 -11.62
C LYS A 100 -11.99 -6.66 -10.94
N LEU A 101 -12.94 -6.78 -10.02
CA LEU A 101 -13.40 -5.82 -9.01
C LEU A 101 -12.39 -4.73 -8.68
N ALA A 102 -12.89 -3.52 -8.50
CA ALA A 102 -12.11 -2.47 -7.90
C ALA A 102 -11.29 -3.05 -6.75
N ARG A 103 -9.97 -2.93 -6.84
CA ARG A 103 -9.03 -3.54 -5.88
C ARG A 103 -9.39 -3.27 -4.42
N ILE A 104 -10.18 -2.23 -4.19
CA ILE A 104 -10.74 -1.88 -2.90
C ILE A 104 -11.59 -3.01 -2.27
N GLU A 105 -12.29 -3.80 -3.09
CA GLU A 105 -13.11 -4.92 -2.61
C GLU A 105 -12.33 -6.22 -2.54
N MET A 106 -11.30 -6.34 -3.37
CA MET A 106 -10.47 -7.54 -3.46
C MET A 106 -9.40 -7.66 -2.37
N ILE A 107 -9.24 -6.66 -1.55
CA ILE A 107 -8.20 -6.55 -0.53
C ILE A 107 -8.19 -7.73 0.47
N LEU A 108 -9.21 -8.55 0.50
CA LEU A 108 -9.27 -9.73 1.37
C LEU A 108 -9.26 -11.07 0.62
N HIS A 109 -9.31 -11.05 -0.69
CA HIS A 109 -9.28 -12.27 -1.48
C HIS A 109 -7.85 -12.48 -2.01
N SER A 110 -7.13 -13.39 -1.37
CA SER A 110 -5.83 -13.89 -1.84
C SER A 110 -5.98 -14.40 -3.27
N GLY A 111 -5.16 -13.92 -4.20
CA GLY A 111 -5.05 -14.58 -5.48
C GLY A 111 -4.85 -13.76 -6.73
N ASN A 112 -4.62 -12.46 -6.65
CA ASN A 112 -4.32 -11.67 -7.85
C ASN A 112 -2.85 -11.33 -7.94
N ASN A 113 -2.06 -12.31 -8.36
CA ASN A 113 -0.73 -12.07 -8.88
C ASN A 113 -0.84 -11.72 -10.36
N VAL A 114 -0.94 -10.44 -10.67
CA VAL A 114 -0.56 -9.97 -12.00
C VAL A 114 0.94 -10.20 -12.11
N SER A 115 1.38 -10.90 -13.14
CA SER A 115 2.80 -11.15 -13.41
C SER A 115 3.55 -9.80 -13.41
N GLY A 116 4.51 -9.66 -12.50
CA GLY A 116 5.28 -8.42 -12.34
C GLY A 116 4.80 -7.45 -11.23
N ALA A 117 3.67 -7.72 -10.57
CA ALA A 117 3.25 -6.91 -9.42
C ALA A 117 4.08 -7.24 -8.17
N ALA A 118 4.54 -6.22 -7.46
CA ALA A 118 5.41 -6.32 -6.30
C ALA A 118 4.74 -6.89 -5.03
N GLY A 119 3.53 -7.45 -5.10
CA GLY A 119 2.80 -8.01 -3.96
C GLY A 119 2.35 -9.45 -4.19
N SER A 120 2.90 -10.39 -3.45
CA SER A 120 2.72 -11.83 -3.72
C SER A 120 1.50 -12.50 -3.07
N LYS A 121 0.84 -11.88 -2.07
CA LYS A 121 -0.15 -12.59 -1.24
C LYS A 121 -1.49 -11.87 -1.04
N GLY A 122 -1.70 -10.67 -1.59
CA GLY A 122 -2.94 -9.89 -1.40
C GLY A 122 -3.21 -9.47 0.06
N ARG A 123 -2.21 -9.63 0.95
CA ARG A 123 -2.36 -9.43 2.41
C ARG A 123 -1.83 -8.09 2.92
N GLY A 124 -1.17 -7.30 2.06
CA GLY A 124 -0.55 -6.04 2.46
C GLY A 124 -1.50 -5.07 3.18
N LEU A 125 -2.80 -5.18 2.91
CA LEU A 125 -3.79 -4.31 3.56
C LEU A 125 -4.19 -4.76 4.97
N THR A 126 -3.96 -6.01 5.33
CA THR A 126 -4.23 -6.48 6.69
C THR A 126 -3.33 -5.80 7.71
N VAL A 127 -2.11 -5.41 7.31
CA VAL A 127 -1.18 -4.70 8.19
C VAL A 127 -1.70 -3.31 8.57
N PHE A 128 -2.41 -2.61 7.67
CA PHE A 128 -3.03 -1.33 8.01
C PHE A 128 -4.13 -1.49 9.06
N GLN A 129 -5.01 -2.49 8.90
CA GLN A 129 -6.07 -2.76 9.86
C GLN A 129 -5.52 -3.21 11.21
N HIS A 130 -4.47 -4.03 11.23
CA HIS A 130 -3.78 -4.46 12.45
C HIS A 130 -3.21 -3.28 13.24
N ASN A 131 -2.72 -2.25 12.55
CA ASN A 131 -2.17 -1.06 13.18
C ASN A 131 -3.22 -0.06 13.69
N SER A 132 -4.50 -0.38 13.59
CA SER A 132 -5.61 0.36 14.23
C SER A 132 -5.99 -0.31 15.55
N SER A 133 -5.94 0.39 16.67
CA SER A 133 -6.35 -0.13 17.98
C SER A 133 -7.85 -0.48 18.05
N ILE A 134 -8.64 -0.02 17.09
CA ILE A 134 -10.06 -0.33 16.93
C ILE A 134 -10.38 -1.12 15.66
N ASN A 135 -9.36 -1.66 14.99
CA ASN A 135 -9.48 -2.42 13.74
C ASN A 135 -10.26 -1.69 12.64
N LYS A 136 -10.15 -0.36 12.58
CA LYS A 136 -10.86 0.46 11.60
C LYS A 136 -9.88 1.11 10.63
N VAL A 137 -10.10 0.86 9.33
CA VAL A 137 -9.40 1.50 8.23
C VAL A 137 -10.38 1.97 7.17
N MET A 138 -9.99 2.97 6.42
CA MET A 138 -10.74 3.50 5.31
C MET A 138 -9.82 3.73 4.12
N PHE A 139 -10.34 3.47 2.94
CA PHE A 139 -9.66 3.66 1.67
C PHE A 139 -10.47 4.61 0.83
N GLU A 140 -9.80 5.49 0.14
CA GLU A 140 -10.39 6.30 -0.91
C GLU A 140 -9.45 6.36 -2.10
N SER A 141 -9.99 6.51 -3.30
CA SER A 141 -9.20 6.64 -4.51
C SER A 141 -9.91 7.53 -5.53
N LEU A 142 -9.16 8.51 -6.02
CA LEU A 142 -9.47 9.22 -7.25
C LEU A 142 -8.74 8.51 -8.39
N ARG A 143 -9.49 8.04 -9.37
CA ARG A 143 -9.00 7.20 -10.45
C ARG A 143 -8.49 8.03 -11.63
N ALA A 144 -7.49 7.52 -12.34
CA ALA A 144 -7.05 8.11 -13.59
C ALA A 144 -8.13 7.93 -14.67
N GLU A 145 -8.37 8.97 -15.46
CA GLU A 145 -9.26 8.91 -16.62
C GLU A 145 -8.81 7.81 -17.59
N GLY A 146 -9.75 7.02 -18.08
CA GLY A 146 -9.49 5.89 -18.98
C GLY A 146 -8.92 4.65 -18.29
N SER A 147 -8.72 4.65 -16.97
CA SER A 147 -8.37 3.44 -16.22
C SER A 147 -9.55 2.48 -16.12
N LEU A 148 -9.26 1.19 -15.97
CA LEU A 148 -10.28 0.16 -15.84
C LEU A 148 -11.28 0.48 -14.72
N GLY A 149 -12.57 0.54 -15.03
CA GLY A 149 -13.65 0.84 -14.08
C GLY A 149 -13.85 2.34 -13.81
N TYR A 150 -13.13 3.23 -14.49
CA TYR A 150 -13.32 4.69 -14.35
C TYR A 150 -14.76 5.12 -14.69
N ASP A 151 -15.34 4.53 -15.74
CA ASP A 151 -16.72 4.83 -16.18
C ASP A 151 -17.78 4.33 -15.18
N ASP A 152 -17.48 3.35 -14.35
CA ASP A 152 -18.38 2.91 -13.28
C ASP A 152 -18.38 3.92 -12.12
N ALA A 153 -17.20 4.45 -11.76
CA ALA A 153 -17.01 5.48 -10.76
C ALA A 153 -15.61 6.10 -10.89
N SER A 154 -15.52 7.41 -10.95
CA SER A 154 -14.24 8.13 -10.94
C SER A 154 -13.62 8.23 -9.54
N TYR A 155 -14.44 8.15 -8.50
CA TYR A 155 -14.04 8.22 -7.11
C TYR A 155 -14.68 7.08 -6.33
N VAL A 156 -13.90 6.37 -5.53
CA VAL A 156 -14.38 5.26 -4.70
C VAL A 156 -13.89 5.41 -3.26
N ALA A 157 -14.71 4.97 -2.32
CA ALA A 157 -14.32 4.85 -0.92
C ALA A 157 -14.81 3.53 -0.34
N ASN A 158 -14.03 2.97 0.58
CA ASN A 158 -14.40 1.78 1.32
C ASN A 158 -13.94 1.92 2.76
N ALA A 159 -14.79 1.57 3.70
CA ALA A 159 -14.42 1.47 5.11
C ALA A 159 -14.56 0.03 5.60
N ARG A 160 -13.66 -0.35 6.49
CA ARG A 160 -13.62 -1.66 7.13
C ARG A 160 -13.41 -1.48 8.61
N PHE A 161 -14.26 -2.11 9.39
CA PHE A 161 -14.16 -2.09 10.84
C PHE A 161 -14.80 -3.34 11.44
N VAL A 162 -14.47 -3.60 12.69
CA VAL A 162 -15.08 -4.68 13.46
C VAL A 162 -16.02 -4.05 14.47
N ASP A 163 -17.28 -4.44 14.44
CA ASP A 163 -18.29 -3.98 15.38
C ASP A 163 -18.18 -4.71 16.74
N ASN A 164 -19.02 -4.30 17.69
CA ASN A 164 -19.06 -4.87 19.03
C ASN A 164 -19.53 -6.35 19.06
N THR A 165 -20.10 -6.84 17.97
CA THR A 165 -20.57 -8.24 17.83
C THR A 165 -19.51 -9.14 17.19
N ARG A 166 -18.30 -8.60 16.94
CA ARG A 166 -17.21 -9.27 16.21
C ARG A 166 -17.55 -9.58 14.75
N MET A 167 -18.42 -8.76 14.17
CA MET A 167 -18.68 -8.79 12.75
C MET A 167 -17.80 -7.75 12.07
N ARG A 168 -17.09 -8.18 11.01
CA ARG A 168 -16.38 -7.25 10.15
C ARG A 168 -17.36 -6.63 9.18
N GLN A 169 -17.41 -5.33 9.15
CA GLN A 169 -18.26 -4.56 8.25
C GLN A 169 -17.44 -3.95 7.13
N TYR A 170 -17.98 -4.00 5.94
CA TYR A 170 -17.47 -3.37 4.74
C TYR A 170 -18.52 -2.41 4.20
N ILE A 171 -18.13 -1.19 3.96
CA ILE A 171 -19.00 -0.17 3.38
C ILE A 171 -18.30 0.38 2.16
N THR A 172 -18.87 0.16 0.97
CA THR A 172 -18.35 0.72 -0.29
C THR A 172 -19.29 1.79 -0.81
N THR A 173 -18.73 2.88 -1.28
CA THR A 173 -19.49 4.01 -1.84
C THR A 173 -18.68 4.68 -2.96
N THR A 174 -19.35 5.44 -3.84
CA THR A 174 -18.77 5.99 -5.07
C THR A 174 -19.09 7.47 -5.24
N ASP A 175 -18.24 8.16 -5.98
CA ASP A 175 -18.39 9.53 -6.44
C ASP A 175 -18.74 10.54 -5.33
N ASP A 176 -19.81 11.30 -5.43
CA ASP A 176 -20.15 12.33 -4.45
C ASP A 176 -20.56 11.74 -3.10
N GLU A 177 -21.19 10.56 -3.07
CA GLU A 177 -21.46 9.84 -1.82
C GLU A 177 -20.16 9.41 -1.15
N ALA A 178 -19.16 8.98 -1.92
CA ALA A 178 -17.85 8.62 -1.38
C ALA A 178 -17.15 9.84 -0.77
N LYS A 179 -17.17 10.98 -1.45
CA LYS A 179 -16.58 12.22 -0.94
C LYS A 179 -17.24 12.68 0.36
N LYS A 180 -18.58 12.60 0.42
CA LYS A 180 -19.36 12.89 1.62
C LYS A 180 -19.01 11.94 2.75
N PHE A 181 -18.94 10.64 2.44
CA PHE A 181 -18.58 9.58 3.38
C PHE A 181 -17.21 9.81 4.02
N ILE A 182 -16.19 10.19 3.23
CA ILE A 182 -14.86 10.52 3.73
C ILE A 182 -14.91 11.67 4.74
N PHE A 183 -15.61 12.75 4.40
CA PHE A 183 -15.73 13.91 5.28
C PHE A 183 -16.47 13.57 6.59
N GLU A 184 -17.59 12.87 6.50
CA GLU A 184 -18.41 12.52 7.67
C GLU A 184 -17.71 11.54 8.62
N HIS A 185 -16.95 10.58 8.09
CA HIS A 185 -16.36 9.52 8.91
C HIS A 185 -14.92 9.80 9.38
N ALA A 186 -14.15 10.59 8.64
CA ALA A 186 -12.76 10.89 8.97
C ALA A 186 -12.52 12.37 9.26
N GLY A 187 -13.44 13.27 8.93
CA GLY A 187 -13.22 14.71 9.00
C GLY A 187 -12.20 15.21 7.98
N LEU A 188 -11.90 14.41 6.96
CA LEU A 188 -10.90 14.70 5.95
C LEU A 188 -11.55 15.29 4.70
N LYS A 189 -10.85 16.20 4.04
CA LYS A 189 -11.21 16.58 2.67
C LYS A 189 -10.89 15.42 1.74
N PRO A 190 -11.76 15.10 0.75
CA PRO A 190 -11.45 14.14 -0.29
C PRO A 190 -10.14 14.46 -1.00
N ILE A 191 -9.41 13.44 -1.45
CA ILE A 191 -8.20 13.67 -2.25
C ILE A 191 -8.56 14.33 -3.58
N SER A 192 -7.69 15.22 -4.04
CA SER A 192 -7.88 16.02 -5.26
C SER A 192 -6.90 15.67 -6.39
N LYS A 193 -5.89 14.87 -6.10
CA LYS A 193 -4.96 14.32 -7.08
C LYS A 193 -5.32 12.85 -7.33
N VAL A 194 -5.12 12.41 -8.56
CA VAL A 194 -5.25 10.99 -8.91
C VAL A 194 -4.29 10.16 -8.07
N GLY A 195 -4.85 9.17 -7.36
CA GLY A 195 -4.12 8.36 -6.41
C GLY A 195 -5.03 7.70 -5.39
N THR A 196 -4.45 7.26 -4.28
CA THR A 196 -5.14 6.54 -3.22
C THR A 196 -4.76 7.10 -1.86
N ARG A 197 -5.71 7.14 -0.93
CA ARG A 197 -5.43 7.39 0.48
C ARG A 197 -5.98 6.26 1.34
N ILE A 198 -5.12 5.73 2.23
CA ILE A 198 -5.48 4.77 3.27
C ILE A 198 -5.47 5.52 4.60
N THR A 199 -6.53 5.42 5.36
CA THR A 199 -6.68 6.05 6.68
C THR A 199 -6.79 4.98 7.75
N ILE A 200 -5.87 4.99 8.72
CA ILE A 200 -5.91 4.19 9.94
C ILE A 200 -6.52 5.05 11.05
N PHE A 201 -7.64 4.59 11.63
CA PHE A 201 -8.27 5.25 12.77
C PHE A 201 -7.64 4.74 14.07
N LYS A 202 -7.34 5.65 14.99
CA LYS A 202 -6.69 5.35 16.27
C LYS A 202 -5.50 4.40 16.09
N PRO A 203 -4.44 4.85 15.39
CA PRO A 203 -3.24 4.03 15.21
C PRO A 203 -2.68 3.60 16.56
N ASN A 204 -2.04 2.43 16.60
CA ASN A 204 -1.40 1.90 17.80
C ASN A 204 -0.30 2.84 18.30
N GLU A 205 -0.10 2.92 19.61
CA GLU A 205 0.89 3.81 20.23
C GLU A 205 2.30 3.56 19.73
N ASP A 206 2.71 2.30 19.57
CA ASP A 206 4.03 1.93 19.05
C ASP A 206 4.28 2.49 17.64
N LEU A 207 3.25 2.49 16.79
CA LEU A 207 3.33 3.06 15.45
C LEU A 207 3.44 4.59 15.51
N ILE A 208 2.65 5.24 16.38
CA ILE A 208 2.71 6.69 16.59
C ILE A 208 4.11 7.09 17.07
N GLU A 209 4.68 6.34 18.01
CA GLU A 209 6.02 6.59 18.54
C GLU A 209 7.09 6.40 17.46
N SER A 210 7.03 5.32 16.69
CA SER A 210 7.96 5.06 15.58
C SER A 210 7.94 6.17 14.51
N ILE A 211 6.78 6.76 14.24
CA ILE A 211 6.66 7.89 13.32
C ILE A 211 7.30 9.16 13.93
N LYS A 212 7.02 9.45 15.20
CA LYS A 212 7.49 10.66 15.87
C LYS A 212 9.00 10.67 16.12
N ASN A 213 9.58 9.52 16.46
CA ASN A 213 11.02 9.38 16.72
C ASN A 213 11.86 9.20 15.45
N GLY A 214 11.24 9.09 14.26
CA GLY A 214 11.91 8.96 12.97
C GLY A 214 12.26 7.53 12.55
N GLU A 215 11.98 6.53 13.38
CA GLU A 215 12.26 5.13 13.07
C GLU A 215 11.47 4.65 11.83
N PHE A 216 10.22 5.08 11.69
CA PHE A 216 9.40 4.75 10.52
C PHE A 216 10.01 5.31 9.22
N SER A 217 10.58 6.52 9.26
CA SER A 217 11.31 7.12 8.14
C SER A 217 12.54 6.28 7.77
N THR A 218 13.30 5.84 8.77
CA THR A 218 14.45 4.95 8.57
C THR A 218 14.04 3.61 7.95
N PHE A 219 12.91 3.03 8.35
CA PHE A 219 12.39 1.81 7.73
C PHE A 219 12.05 2.02 6.25
N ILE A 220 11.42 3.14 5.90
CA ILE A 220 11.16 3.49 4.49
C ILE A 220 12.47 3.65 3.74
N SER A 221 13.40 4.47 4.24
CA SER A 221 14.68 4.73 3.59
C SER A 221 15.47 3.44 3.36
N SER A 222 15.57 2.58 4.37
CA SER A 222 16.33 1.33 4.28
C SER A 222 15.68 0.27 3.36
N THR A 223 14.36 0.30 3.19
CA THR A 223 13.64 -0.67 2.35
C THR A 223 13.56 -0.20 0.90
N TRP A 224 13.38 1.11 0.69
CA TRP A 224 13.13 1.72 -0.61
C TRP A 224 14.30 2.55 -1.13
N PHE A 225 15.53 2.25 -0.65
CA PHE A 225 16.74 2.96 -1.00
C PHE A 225 16.99 3.02 -2.53
N GLU A 226 16.65 1.95 -3.26
CA GLU A 226 16.79 1.94 -4.72
C GLU A 226 15.85 2.95 -5.38
N TYR A 227 14.60 3.07 -4.92
CA TYR A 227 13.67 4.06 -5.43
C TYR A 227 14.11 5.49 -5.11
N LEU A 228 14.53 5.73 -3.87
CA LEU A 228 15.03 7.04 -3.44
C LEU A 228 16.28 7.44 -4.20
N GLY A 229 17.17 6.48 -4.49
CA GLY A 229 18.42 6.74 -5.21
C GLY A 229 18.26 6.84 -6.72
N LEU A 230 17.46 5.97 -7.35
CA LEU A 230 17.32 5.93 -8.81
C LEU A 230 16.32 6.96 -9.34
N TYR A 231 15.26 7.24 -8.57
CA TYR A 231 14.16 8.10 -9.01
C TYR A 231 14.01 9.38 -8.17
N GLY A 232 14.89 9.61 -7.19
CA GLY A 232 14.80 10.73 -6.26
C GLY A 232 14.73 12.10 -6.94
N ASP A 233 15.38 12.25 -8.11
CA ASP A 233 15.37 13.48 -8.91
C ASP A 233 14.11 13.63 -9.79
N HIS A 234 13.35 12.56 -10.02
CA HIS A 234 12.18 12.53 -10.91
C HIS A 234 10.85 12.46 -10.16
N MET A 235 10.85 11.84 -8.99
CA MET A 235 9.66 11.73 -8.15
C MET A 235 9.46 12.99 -7.31
N ASP A 236 8.21 13.29 -6.96
CA ASP A 236 7.89 14.37 -6.02
C ASP A 236 8.49 14.12 -4.63
N GLY A 237 8.52 12.85 -4.23
CA GLY A 237 9.15 12.40 -2.99
C GLY A 237 8.22 11.58 -2.10
N ILE A 238 8.81 11.00 -1.06
CA ILE A 238 8.09 10.36 0.04
C ILE A 238 8.19 11.27 1.25
N PHE A 239 7.08 11.60 1.88
CA PHE A 239 7.02 12.56 2.97
C PHE A 239 6.39 11.95 4.22
N ILE A 240 6.84 12.42 5.39
CA ILE A 240 6.20 12.15 6.67
C ILE A 240 5.83 13.49 7.29
N THR A 241 4.54 13.65 7.62
CA THR A 241 4.00 14.86 8.22
C THR A 241 3.48 14.55 9.62
N VAL A 242 3.99 15.26 10.61
CA VAL A 242 3.57 15.15 12.01
C VAL A 242 3.16 16.53 12.51
N ASN A 243 1.91 16.70 12.88
CA ASN A 243 1.37 18.00 13.36
C ASN A 243 1.64 19.17 12.38
N GLY A 244 1.59 18.91 11.09
CA GLY A 244 1.86 19.90 10.04
C GLY A 244 3.36 20.12 9.71
N ASP A 245 4.28 19.55 10.47
CA ASP A 245 5.71 19.54 10.12
C ASP A 245 5.97 18.43 9.10
N ARG A 246 6.16 18.83 7.83
CA ARG A 246 6.34 17.95 6.67
C ARG A 246 7.82 17.77 6.38
N LYS A 247 8.30 16.53 6.42
CA LYS A 247 9.69 16.16 6.13
C LYS A 247 9.75 15.15 4.99
N LYS A 248 10.69 15.37 4.07
CA LYS A 248 11.00 14.40 3.03
C LYS A 248 11.79 13.25 3.65
N VAL A 249 11.47 12.02 3.24
CA VAL A 249 12.29 10.84 3.56
C VAL A 249 13.52 10.91 2.66
N GLU A 250 14.66 11.09 3.27
CA GLU A 250 15.94 11.18 2.57
C GLU A 250 16.61 9.81 2.49
N LEU A 251 17.43 9.64 1.46
CA LEU A 251 18.29 8.48 1.36
C LEU A 251 19.35 8.53 2.48
N GLU A 252 19.58 7.44 3.17
CA GLU A 252 20.63 7.42 4.20
C GLU A 252 22.02 7.61 3.60
N PRO A 253 22.95 8.32 4.29
CA PRO A 253 24.25 8.74 3.72
C PRO A 253 25.10 7.60 3.17
N HIS A 254 24.97 6.38 3.69
CA HIS A 254 25.72 5.23 3.17
C HIS A 254 25.16 4.74 1.83
N TRP A 255 23.88 4.97 1.53
CA TRP A 255 23.27 4.70 0.24
C TRP A 255 23.49 5.82 -0.77
N GLU A 256 23.60 7.10 -0.32
CA GLU A 256 23.94 8.23 -1.19
C GLU A 256 25.24 7.98 -1.94
N LYS A 257 26.26 7.48 -1.24
CA LYS A 257 27.55 7.09 -1.85
C LYS A 257 27.40 6.01 -2.91
N TYR A 258 26.44 5.12 -2.75
CA TYR A 258 26.15 4.04 -3.69
C TYR A 258 25.56 4.56 -5.01
N PHE A 259 24.74 5.62 -4.94
CA PHE A 259 24.09 6.24 -6.10
C PHE A 259 24.80 7.48 -6.63
N ASP A 260 25.87 7.94 -5.99
CA ASP A 260 26.65 9.07 -6.47
C ASP A 260 27.17 8.77 -7.88
N LYS A 261 26.80 9.61 -8.85
CA LYS A 261 27.20 9.50 -10.27
C LYS A 261 28.71 9.38 -10.45
N LYS A 262 29.50 9.96 -9.53
CA LYS A 262 30.96 9.89 -9.55
C LYS A 262 31.46 8.48 -9.25
N TYR A 263 30.75 7.71 -8.45
CA TYR A 263 31.03 6.29 -8.18
C TYR A 263 30.39 5.36 -9.22
N ALA A 264 29.26 5.74 -9.80
CA ALA A 264 28.61 5.00 -10.87
C ALA A 264 29.42 5.02 -12.19
N SER A 265 30.20 6.06 -12.42
CA SER A 265 31.07 6.17 -13.60
C SER A 265 32.39 5.38 -13.48
N ASP A 266 32.83 5.08 -12.25
CA ASP A 266 34.12 4.44 -11.98
C ASP A 266 33.96 3.00 -11.46
N LYS A 267 33.66 2.06 -12.37
CA LYS A 267 33.99 0.62 -12.29
C LYS A 267 33.52 -0.23 -11.08
N TYR A 268 32.60 0.22 -10.22
CA TYR A 268 32.20 -0.56 -9.06
C TYR A 268 30.99 -1.45 -9.29
N PHE A 269 30.32 -1.36 -10.43
CA PHE A 269 29.25 -2.28 -10.81
C PHE A 269 29.79 -3.33 -11.78
N VAL A 270 30.11 -4.49 -11.24
CA VAL A 270 30.32 -5.68 -12.06
C VAL A 270 28.96 -6.38 -12.16
N GLU A 271 28.36 -6.35 -13.34
CA GLU A 271 27.22 -7.21 -13.66
C GLU A 271 27.75 -8.64 -13.81
N GLU A 272 27.90 -9.35 -12.71
CA GLU A 272 28.20 -10.79 -12.75
C GLU A 272 26.88 -11.56 -12.79
N ASN A 273 26.68 -12.31 -13.86
CA ASN A 273 25.61 -13.32 -13.91
C ASN A 273 26.01 -14.49 -13.00
N ILE A 274 25.59 -14.45 -11.73
CA ILE A 274 25.79 -15.54 -10.80
C ILE A 274 24.65 -16.52 -11.00
N ASN A 275 24.95 -17.68 -11.57
CA ASN A 275 24.02 -18.81 -11.57
C ASN A 275 24.05 -19.47 -10.21
N ILE A 276 23.15 -19.08 -9.32
CA ILE A 276 22.97 -19.74 -8.04
C ILE A 276 22.09 -20.97 -8.27
N LYS A 277 22.71 -22.16 -8.30
CA LYS A 277 21.97 -23.42 -8.24
C LYS A 277 21.56 -23.68 -6.79
N PHE A 278 20.29 -23.49 -6.49
CA PHE A 278 19.72 -23.97 -5.25
C PHE A 278 19.45 -25.48 -5.40
N ASN A 279 20.25 -26.33 -4.78
CA ASN A 279 19.93 -27.73 -4.63
C ASN A 279 18.88 -27.88 -3.50
N TYR A 280 17.61 -27.71 -3.84
CA TYR A 280 16.52 -28.16 -3.00
C TYR A 280 16.30 -29.65 -3.26
N THR A 281 16.68 -30.47 -2.32
CA THR A 281 16.60 -31.94 -2.43
C THR A 281 15.17 -32.49 -2.44
N ASN A 282 14.11 -31.64 -2.37
CA ASN A 282 12.73 -32.10 -2.29
C ASN A 282 11.67 -31.26 -3.03
N PHE A 283 12.05 -30.34 -3.95
CA PHE A 283 11.08 -29.62 -4.77
C PHE A 283 11.56 -29.51 -6.21
N GLU A 284 10.94 -30.27 -7.10
CA GLU A 284 11.02 -30.10 -8.56
C GLU A 284 10.20 -28.84 -8.96
N ASP A 285 10.73 -27.65 -8.72
CA ASP A 285 10.10 -26.41 -9.16
C ASP A 285 11.05 -25.66 -10.09
N GLU A 286 10.80 -25.76 -11.39
CA GLU A 286 11.59 -25.12 -12.44
C GLU A 286 11.58 -23.59 -12.37
N ARG A 287 10.76 -22.97 -11.49
CA ARG A 287 10.62 -21.52 -11.35
C ARG A 287 11.84 -20.82 -10.73
N PHE A 288 12.82 -21.55 -10.21
CA PHE A 288 13.99 -21.00 -9.52
C PHE A 288 15.32 -21.17 -10.27
N THR A 289 15.31 -21.50 -11.54
CA THR A 289 16.53 -21.83 -12.29
C THR A 289 17.36 -20.61 -12.74
N ASN A 290 16.85 -19.38 -12.65
CA ASN A 290 17.62 -18.20 -13.06
C ASN A 290 17.34 -17.01 -12.13
N VAL A 291 18.11 -16.87 -11.05
CA VAL A 291 18.14 -15.65 -10.24
C VAL A 291 19.29 -14.77 -10.73
N LYS A 292 18.97 -13.65 -11.36
CA LYS A 292 19.96 -12.59 -11.62
C LYS A 292 20.06 -11.74 -10.36
N SER A 293 21.18 -11.80 -9.67
CA SER A 293 21.47 -10.91 -8.55
C SER A 293 22.53 -9.88 -8.98
N ARG A 294 22.30 -8.62 -8.65
CA ARG A 294 23.36 -7.61 -8.68
C ARG A 294 24.10 -7.70 -7.35
N ILE A 295 25.39 -7.96 -7.41
CA ILE A 295 26.27 -7.87 -6.24
C ILE A 295 27.11 -6.63 -6.42
N SER A 296 26.98 -5.67 -5.50
CA SER A 296 27.94 -4.59 -5.33
C SER A 296 29.17 -5.12 -4.59
N LYS A 297 30.33 -4.91 -5.15
CA LYS A 297 31.60 -5.14 -4.43
C LYS A 297 32.00 -3.90 -3.66
#